data_998ebcdef5d0e705f1f52020ece66a7a
#
_entry.id   998ebcdef5d0e705f1f52020ece66a7a
#
_cell.length_a   1.000
_cell.length_b   1.000
_cell.length_c   1.000
_cell.angle_alpha   90.00
_cell.angle_beta   90.00
_cell.angle_gamma   90.00
#
_symmetry.space_group_name_H-M   'P 1'
#
loop_
_entity.id
_entity.type
_entity.pdbx_description
1 polymer ?
#
loop_
_entity_poly.entity_id
_entity_poly.type
_entity_poly.pdbx_seq_one_letter_code
_entity_poly.pdbx_strand_id
1 'polypeptide(L)'
;MAVELKELTKRSENYSQWYNDLVVKADLAEQSPVRGCMVIKPYGYAIWEKMQRQLDDMFKETGHVNAYFPLLIPKSYLSREAEHVEGFAKECAVVTHYRLKNAEDGSGVIVDPAAKLEEELIIRPTSETIIWSTYCLLY
;
A
#
# COMPACT_ATOMS: atom_id res chain seq x y z
N MET A 1 -31.75 19.80 17.86
CA MET A 1 -31.75 18.60 18.71
C MET A 1 -30.44 17.92 18.48
N ALA A 2 -29.58 17.83 19.51
CA ALA A 2 -28.34 17.05 19.42
C ALA A 2 -28.74 15.58 19.27
N VAL A 3 -28.36 14.96 18.16
CA VAL A 3 -28.46 13.50 18.02
C VAL A 3 -27.54 12.91 19.07
N GLU A 4 -28.11 12.29 20.09
CA GLU A 4 -27.34 11.56 21.09
C GLU A 4 -26.62 10.41 20.37
N LEU A 5 -25.32 10.52 20.20
CA LEU A 5 -24.46 9.48 19.64
C LEU A 5 -24.31 8.34 20.66
N LYS A 6 -25.40 7.59 20.88
CA LYS A 6 -25.49 6.51 21.89
C LYS A 6 -24.53 5.35 21.69
N GLU A 7 -23.79 5.33 20.59
CA GLU A 7 -22.97 4.17 20.22
C GLU A 7 -21.50 4.53 19.97
N LEU A 8 -21.05 5.72 20.30
CA LEU A 8 -19.66 6.11 20.16
C LEU A 8 -19.00 6.09 21.54
N THR A 9 -17.91 5.36 21.66
CA THR A 9 -17.08 5.38 22.87
C THR A 9 -16.61 6.81 23.15
N LYS A 10 -16.64 7.26 24.40
CA LYS A 10 -16.16 8.61 24.71
C LYS A 10 -14.64 8.68 24.58
N ARG A 11 -14.16 9.73 23.93
CA ARG A 11 -12.74 9.97 23.72
C ARG A 11 -11.94 10.00 25.05
N SER A 12 -12.53 10.50 26.13
CA SER A 12 -11.91 10.57 27.45
C SER A 12 -11.85 9.21 28.17
N GLU A 13 -12.68 8.26 27.78
CA GLU A 13 -12.73 6.91 28.39
C GLU A 13 -11.77 5.95 27.70
N ASN A 14 -11.79 5.93 26.35
CA ASN A 14 -10.91 5.08 25.55
C ASN A 14 -10.67 5.75 24.18
N TYR A 15 -9.51 6.38 24.02
CA TYR A 15 -9.17 7.10 22.79
C TYR A 15 -9.10 6.17 21.56
N SER A 16 -8.46 5.01 21.68
CA SER A 16 -8.28 4.07 20.57
C SER A 16 -9.62 3.51 20.09
N GLN A 17 -10.50 3.15 21.01
CA GLN A 17 -11.84 2.66 20.66
C GLN A 17 -12.70 3.78 20.06
N TRP A 18 -12.66 4.98 20.63
CA TRP A 18 -13.33 6.15 20.07
C TRP A 18 -12.90 6.41 18.61
N TYR A 19 -11.60 6.33 18.32
CA TYR A 19 -11.08 6.52 16.97
C TYR A 19 -11.63 5.45 15.99
N ASN A 20 -11.57 4.19 16.37
CA ASN A 20 -12.09 3.09 15.57
C ASN A 20 -13.61 3.22 15.32
N ASP A 21 -14.38 3.51 16.38
CA ASP A 21 -15.82 3.73 16.28
C ASP A 21 -16.13 4.90 15.32
N LEU A 22 -15.36 5.98 15.41
CA LEU A 22 -15.53 7.16 14.55
C LEU A 22 -15.29 6.81 13.07
N VAL A 23 -14.21 6.09 12.76
CA VAL A 23 -13.88 5.68 11.39
C VAL A 23 -15.01 4.87 10.76
N VAL A 24 -15.56 3.91 11.51
CA VAL A 24 -16.64 3.04 11.03
C VAL A 24 -17.97 3.80 10.96
N LYS A 25 -18.34 4.55 12.00
CA LYS A 25 -19.62 5.23 12.11
C LYS A 25 -19.75 6.44 11.15
N ALA A 26 -18.66 7.10 10.87
CA ALA A 26 -18.62 8.19 9.87
C ALA A 26 -18.43 7.67 8.44
N ASP A 27 -18.48 6.37 8.23
CA ASP A 27 -18.36 5.71 6.92
C ASP A 27 -17.08 6.10 6.17
N LEU A 28 -15.94 6.18 6.90
CA LEU A 28 -14.66 6.59 6.35
C LEU A 28 -13.88 5.41 5.77
N ALA A 29 -13.92 4.25 6.45
CA ALA A 29 -13.22 3.05 6.02
C ALA A 29 -13.88 1.79 6.59
N GLU A 30 -13.62 0.65 5.95
CA GLU A 30 -14.08 -0.66 6.39
C GLU A 30 -13.03 -1.75 6.10
N GLN A 31 -13.18 -2.91 6.72
CA GLN A 31 -12.33 -4.07 6.49
C GLN A 31 -12.54 -4.60 5.07
N SER A 32 -11.45 -4.93 4.37
CA SER A 32 -11.53 -5.62 3.09
C SER A 32 -11.48 -7.15 3.25
N PRO A 33 -11.85 -7.92 2.22
CA PRO A 33 -11.63 -9.37 2.21
C PRO A 33 -10.13 -9.76 2.27
N VAL A 34 -9.24 -8.83 1.94
CA VAL A 34 -7.79 -9.05 1.98
C VAL A 34 -7.28 -8.75 3.37
N ARG A 35 -6.76 -9.76 4.04
CA ARG A 35 -6.24 -9.62 5.42
C ARG A 35 -5.18 -8.52 5.51
N GLY A 36 -5.35 -7.62 6.47
CA GLY A 36 -4.44 -6.50 6.71
C GLY A 36 -4.66 -5.30 5.79
N CYS A 37 -5.63 -5.37 4.87
CA CYS A 37 -5.99 -4.25 4.00
C CYS A 37 -7.37 -3.69 4.36
N MET A 38 -7.55 -2.40 4.14
CA MET A 38 -8.82 -1.70 4.36
C MET A 38 -9.34 -1.11 3.05
N VAL A 39 -10.66 -1.00 2.95
CA VAL A 39 -11.34 -0.17 1.94
C VAL A 39 -11.49 1.22 2.52
N ILE A 40 -10.89 2.21 1.89
CA ILE A 40 -11.10 3.61 2.23
C ILE A 40 -12.29 4.10 1.42
N LYS A 41 -13.35 4.49 2.12
CA LYS A 41 -14.63 4.89 1.52
C LYS A 41 -14.60 6.34 1.05
N PRO A 42 -15.58 6.81 0.26
CA PRO A 42 -15.54 8.13 -0.38
C PRO A 42 -15.29 9.29 0.58
N TYR A 43 -15.90 9.31 1.75
CA TYR A 43 -15.68 10.37 2.73
C TYR A 43 -14.25 10.36 3.30
N GLY A 44 -13.73 9.19 3.62
CA GLY A 44 -12.34 9.03 4.07
C GLY A 44 -11.35 9.41 2.97
N TYR A 45 -11.60 8.95 1.74
CA TYR A 45 -10.74 9.26 0.60
C TYR A 45 -10.72 10.73 0.25
N ALA A 46 -11.89 11.43 0.36
CA ALA A 46 -11.96 12.86 0.12
C ALA A 46 -11.12 13.69 1.13
N ILE A 47 -10.98 13.23 2.37
CA ILE A 47 -10.06 13.84 3.34
C ILE A 47 -8.62 13.68 2.88
N TRP A 48 -8.24 12.47 2.47
CA TRP A 48 -6.90 12.17 1.97
C TRP A 48 -6.56 13.00 0.72
N GLU A 49 -7.46 13.10 -0.26
CA GLU A 49 -7.26 13.89 -1.48
C GLU A 49 -6.98 15.37 -1.19
N LYS A 50 -7.69 15.94 -0.21
CA LYS A 50 -7.47 17.33 0.19
C LYS A 50 -6.10 17.53 0.83
N MET A 51 -5.67 16.62 1.70
CA MET A 51 -4.35 16.68 2.32
C MET A 51 -3.25 16.48 1.28
N GLN A 52 -3.39 15.49 0.40
CA GLN A 52 -2.45 15.23 -0.68
C GLN A 52 -2.28 16.43 -1.60
N ARG A 53 -3.40 17.02 -2.04
CA ARG A 53 -3.37 18.20 -2.94
C ARG A 53 -2.66 19.38 -2.28
N GLN A 54 -2.99 19.68 -1.04
CA GLN A 54 -2.35 20.79 -0.31
C GLN A 54 -0.84 20.58 -0.20
N LEU A 55 -0.40 19.38 0.13
CA LEU A 55 1.03 19.06 0.25
C LEU A 55 1.75 19.08 -1.11
N ASP A 56 1.12 18.54 -2.15
CA ASP A 56 1.65 18.53 -3.51
C ASP A 56 1.83 19.95 -4.06
N ASP A 57 0.85 20.82 -3.84
CA ASP A 57 0.91 22.24 -4.22
C ASP A 57 2.09 22.95 -3.51
N MET A 58 2.28 22.72 -2.22
CA MET A 58 3.40 23.28 -1.44
C MET A 58 4.77 22.84 -1.99
N PHE A 59 4.92 21.59 -2.40
CA PHE A 59 6.14 21.10 -3.04
C PHE A 59 6.37 21.77 -4.40
N LYS A 60 5.32 21.89 -5.21
CA LYS A 60 5.41 22.52 -6.55
C LYS A 60 5.74 24.00 -6.48
N GLU A 61 5.27 24.72 -5.48
CA GLU A 61 5.66 26.13 -5.22
C GLU A 61 7.16 26.31 -5.01
N THR A 62 7.85 25.26 -4.53
CA THR A 62 9.30 25.27 -4.34
C THR A 62 10.09 24.71 -5.55
N GLY A 63 9.42 24.49 -6.69
CA GLY A 63 10.04 24.03 -7.92
C GLY A 63 10.19 22.51 -8.05
N HIS A 64 9.62 21.71 -7.13
CA HIS A 64 9.62 20.26 -7.25
C HIS A 64 8.65 19.80 -8.33
N VAL A 65 8.96 18.66 -8.95
CA VAL A 65 8.13 18.01 -9.95
C VAL A 65 7.90 16.55 -9.58
N ASN A 66 6.72 16.04 -9.93
CA ASN A 66 6.35 14.67 -9.61
C ASN A 66 7.03 13.67 -10.56
N ALA A 67 7.46 12.56 -10.02
CA ALA A 67 7.90 11.39 -10.76
C ALA A 67 7.17 10.14 -10.28
N TYR A 68 6.99 9.16 -11.14
CA TYR A 68 6.35 7.90 -10.82
C TYR A 68 7.30 6.73 -11.12
N PHE A 69 7.45 5.85 -10.14
CA PHE A 69 8.30 4.66 -10.26
C PHE A 69 7.47 3.39 -10.19
N PRO A 70 7.91 2.30 -10.86
CA PRO A 70 7.19 1.03 -10.86
C PRO A 70 6.91 0.51 -9.44
N LEU A 71 5.73 -0.12 -9.27
CA LEU A 71 5.37 -0.78 -8.01
C LEU A 71 6.16 -2.07 -7.80
N LEU A 72 6.38 -2.82 -8.88
CA LEU A 72 7.12 -4.08 -8.87
C LEU A 72 8.59 -3.81 -9.16
N ILE A 73 9.47 -4.36 -8.35
CA ILE A 73 10.92 -4.29 -8.52
C ILE A 73 11.54 -5.69 -8.57
N PRO A 74 12.64 -5.89 -9.33
CA PRO A 74 13.37 -7.15 -9.32
C PRO A 74 13.89 -7.49 -7.92
N LYS A 75 13.80 -8.76 -7.53
CA LYS A 75 14.29 -9.23 -6.23
C LYS A 75 15.79 -8.96 -6.03
N SER A 76 16.57 -8.99 -7.12
CA SER A 76 18.00 -8.69 -7.09
C SER A 76 18.32 -7.27 -6.56
N TYR A 77 17.41 -6.31 -6.74
CA TYR A 77 17.62 -4.96 -6.22
C TYR A 77 17.62 -4.94 -4.69
N LEU A 78 16.64 -5.63 -4.08
CA LEU A 78 16.58 -5.74 -2.62
C LEU A 78 17.76 -6.54 -2.03
N SER A 79 18.27 -7.53 -2.76
CA SER A 79 19.42 -8.31 -2.32
C SER A 79 20.68 -7.46 -2.19
N ARG A 80 20.89 -6.52 -3.11
CA ARG A 80 22.01 -5.56 -3.03
C ARG A 80 21.91 -4.62 -1.84
N GLU A 81 20.70 -4.16 -1.51
CA GLU A 81 20.49 -3.27 -0.36
C GLU A 81 20.55 -4.00 0.97
N ALA A 82 20.06 -5.26 1.03
CA ALA A 82 20.11 -6.07 2.23
C ALA A 82 21.55 -6.36 2.72
N GLU A 83 22.54 -6.27 1.83
CA GLU A 83 23.97 -6.36 2.17
C GLU A 83 24.49 -5.10 2.88
N HIS A 84 23.79 -3.97 2.75
CA HIS A 84 24.25 -2.65 3.21
C HIS A 84 23.42 -2.09 4.37
N VAL A 85 22.22 -2.62 4.62
CA VAL A 85 21.28 -2.07 5.63
C VAL A 85 20.89 -3.16 6.64
N GLU A 86 21.42 -3.05 7.86
CA GLU A 86 20.93 -3.85 8.99
C GLU A 86 19.46 -3.46 9.31
N GLY A 87 18.59 -4.47 9.41
CA GLY A 87 17.18 -4.28 9.76
C GLY A 87 16.25 -3.97 8.58
N PHE A 88 16.68 -4.18 7.35
CA PHE A 88 15.82 -4.06 6.17
C PHE A 88 14.61 -4.99 6.28
N ALA A 89 13.41 -4.44 6.02
CA ALA A 89 12.16 -5.19 6.10
C ALA A 89 12.15 -6.31 5.05
N LYS A 90 12.22 -7.57 5.52
CA LYS A 90 12.19 -8.77 4.68
C LYS A 90 10.77 -9.25 4.40
N GLU A 91 9.76 -8.65 5.04
CA GLU A 91 8.36 -8.99 4.87
C GLU A 91 7.77 -8.18 3.72
N CYS A 92 7.55 -8.85 2.59
CA CYS A 92 6.96 -8.25 1.39
C CYS A 92 6.20 -9.29 0.57
N ALA A 93 5.30 -8.84 -0.30
CA ALA A 93 4.65 -9.72 -1.25
C ALA A 93 5.58 -9.98 -2.44
N VAL A 94 5.73 -11.25 -2.78
CA VAL A 94 6.60 -11.72 -3.87
C VAL A 94 5.73 -12.26 -5.00
N VAL A 95 5.92 -11.74 -6.21
CA VAL A 95 5.25 -12.22 -7.43
C VAL A 95 6.18 -13.22 -8.12
N THR A 96 5.73 -14.45 -8.20
CA THR A 96 6.52 -15.58 -8.73
C THR A 96 6.08 -16.04 -10.11
N HIS A 97 4.84 -15.74 -10.52
CA HIS A 97 4.22 -16.16 -11.77
C HIS A 97 3.42 -15.02 -12.39
N TYR A 98 3.26 -15.06 -13.71
CA TYR A 98 2.57 -14.01 -14.48
C TYR A 98 1.22 -14.46 -15.07
N ARG A 99 0.80 -15.71 -14.86
CA ARG A 99 -0.43 -16.26 -15.46
C ARG A 99 -1.16 -17.23 -14.54
N LEU A 100 -2.48 -17.21 -14.63
CA LEU A 100 -3.36 -18.21 -14.03
C LEU A 100 -3.90 -19.14 -15.14
N LYS A 101 -4.28 -20.35 -14.77
CA LYS A 101 -5.01 -21.29 -15.62
C LYS A 101 -6.20 -21.91 -14.87
N ASN A 102 -7.15 -22.47 -15.61
CA ASN A 102 -8.23 -23.22 -14.97
C ASN A 102 -7.69 -24.50 -14.33
N ALA A 103 -8.17 -24.82 -13.14
CA ALA A 103 -7.90 -26.10 -12.49
C ALA A 103 -8.60 -27.24 -13.27
N GLU A 104 -7.93 -28.39 -13.40
CA GLU A 104 -8.44 -29.56 -14.13
C GLU A 104 -9.66 -30.18 -13.44
N ASP A 105 -9.77 -30.04 -12.14
CA ASP A 105 -10.89 -30.51 -11.31
C ASP A 105 -12.10 -29.57 -11.27
N GLY A 106 -12.03 -28.43 -11.98
CA GLY A 106 -13.09 -27.42 -12.01
C GLY A 106 -13.19 -26.57 -10.74
N SER A 107 -12.23 -26.61 -9.82
CA SER A 107 -12.24 -25.86 -8.54
C SER A 107 -11.99 -24.35 -8.71
N GLY A 108 -11.80 -23.87 -9.95
CA GLY A 108 -11.57 -22.47 -10.27
C GLY A 108 -10.25 -22.22 -10.98
N VAL A 109 -9.53 -21.16 -10.60
CA VAL A 109 -8.24 -20.81 -11.22
C VAL A 109 -7.08 -21.13 -10.27
N ILE A 110 -5.99 -21.63 -10.85
CA ILE A 110 -4.74 -21.91 -10.14
C ILE A 110 -3.58 -21.17 -10.82
N VAL A 111 -2.50 -21.00 -10.10
CA VAL A 111 -1.25 -20.50 -10.68
C VAL A 111 -0.76 -21.48 -11.74
N ASP A 112 -0.46 -20.98 -12.94
CA ASP A 112 0.13 -21.82 -14.01
C ASP A 112 1.61 -22.07 -13.73
N PRO A 113 2.02 -23.33 -13.45
CA PRO A 113 3.42 -23.65 -13.18
C PRO A 113 4.38 -23.35 -14.34
N ALA A 114 3.85 -23.33 -15.58
CA ALA A 114 4.65 -23.02 -16.78
C ALA A 114 4.89 -21.50 -16.95
N ALA A 115 4.23 -20.68 -16.16
CA ALA A 115 4.32 -19.21 -16.23
C ALA A 115 5.16 -18.63 -15.08
N LYS A 116 6.12 -19.40 -14.56
CA LYS A 116 7.06 -18.92 -13.54
C LYS A 116 7.95 -17.82 -14.13
N LEU A 117 8.13 -16.73 -13.36
CA LEU A 117 9.07 -15.66 -13.72
C LEU A 117 10.52 -16.18 -13.65
N GLU A 118 11.36 -15.75 -14.57
CA GLU A 118 12.80 -16.01 -14.52
C GLU A 118 13.43 -15.33 -13.30
N GLU A 119 13.03 -14.10 -13.01
CA GLU A 119 13.35 -13.37 -11.80
C GLU A 119 12.07 -12.99 -11.06
N GLU A 120 12.01 -13.30 -9.78
CA GLU A 120 10.87 -12.94 -8.92
C GLU A 120 10.79 -11.41 -8.75
N LEU A 121 9.57 -10.88 -8.76
CA LEU A 121 9.31 -9.47 -8.53
C LEU A 121 8.74 -9.26 -7.13
N ILE A 122 9.04 -8.13 -6.55
CA ILE A 122 8.60 -7.76 -5.21
C ILE A 122 7.70 -6.53 -5.30
N ILE A 123 6.57 -6.56 -4.60
CA ILE A 123 5.83 -5.34 -4.33
C ILE A 123 6.67 -4.54 -3.35
N ARG A 124 7.22 -3.43 -3.82
CA ARG A 124 8.20 -2.64 -3.07
C ARG A 124 7.67 -2.21 -1.70
N PRO A 125 8.35 -2.56 -0.60
CA PRO A 125 8.02 -2.04 0.72
C PRO A 125 8.50 -0.59 0.90
N THR A 126 9.48 -0.18 0.11
CA THR A 126 10.07 1.15 0.09
C THR A 126 10.43 1.57 -1.33
N SER A 127 10.63 2.86 -1.57
CA SER A 127 10.86 3.42 -2.91
C SER A 127 12.33 3.70 -3.20
N GLU A 128 13.19 3.76 -2.21
CA GLU A 128 14.60 4.19 -2.33
C GLU A 128 15.35 3.32 -3.33
N THR A 129 15.18 2.02 -3.27
CA THR A 129 15.84 1.04 -4.14
C THR A 129 15.64 1.34 -5.63
N ILE A 130 14.39 1.56 -6.04
CA ILE A 130 14.07 1.83 -7.45
C ILE A 130 14.43 3.27 -7.85
N ILE A 131 14.29 4.23 -6.95
CA ILE A 131 14.68 5.61 -7.19
C ILE A 131 16.19 5.70 -7.39
N TRP A 132 16.96 5.10 -6.49
CA TRP A 132 18.43 5.10 -6.55
C TRP A 132 18.95 4.47 -7.83
N SER A 133 18.43 3.33 -8.24
CA SER A 133 18.85 2.66 -9.48
C SER A 133 18.65 3.53 -10.74
N THR A 134 17.64 4.38 -10.72
CA THR A 134 17.35 5.31 -11.83
C THR A 134 18.28 6.52 -11.82
N TYR A 135 18.46 7.14 -10.67
CA TYR A 135 19.28 8.35 -10.57
C TYR A 135 20.79 8.07 -10.60
N CYS A 136 21.26 6.92 -10.10
CA CYS A 136 22.66 6.52 -10.23
C CYS A 136 23.11 6.26 -11.68
N LEU A 137 22.19 5.99 -12.60
CA LEU A 137 22.49 5.83 -14.02
C LEU A 137 22.55 7.17 -14.78
N LEU A 138 22.12 8.26 -14.14
CA LEU A 138 22.10 9.60 -14.73
C LEU A 138 23.34 10.43 -14.40
N TYR A 139 24.20 9.92 -13.53
CA TYR A 139 25.47 10.50 -13.11
C TYR A 139 26.58 9.45 -13.21
#